data_caceba915fc7e7d9053fd25139e068b1
#
_entry.id   caceba915fc7e7d9053fd25139e068b1
#
_cell.length_a   1.000
_cell.length_b   1.000
_cell.length_c   1.000
_cell.angle_alpha   90.00
_cell.angle_beta   90.00
_cell.angle_gamma   90.00
#
_symmetry.space_group_name_H-M   'P 1'
#
loop_
_entity.id
_entity.type
_entity.pdbx_description
1 polymer ?
#
loop_
_entity_poly.entity_id
_entity_poly.type
_entity_poly.pdbx_seq_one_letter_code
_entity_poly.pdbx_strand_id
1 'polypeptide(L)'
;RLKPNCINNLVIVDRTRFIPTGEINMDPLSPYYGFPEYYQLAGSTKQIHCSRFLRFEGTRLPMYEQWKNQWYSDSTLIPLRTTMDNFHLAAQNAAQLVQEAVVDVVTVEGLQSLLTSPQGEQAVMKRFRMMKLMKSSFNVLMLDKTEEYSTKTVALNGVKDLIWEYLRVIAAAVGVPATRFLSASPDGMNATGESDLNNYIDLLKGIQHVEYDGNLAILDKIVQAHFGIKEYSYEWNCIFPESATQKQERECKLIDSLARLAQQGAITNDAVYKLMVKAGIATEEELGKAPPMKEQGEKKDNENPK
;
A
#
# COMPACT_ATOMS: atom_id res chain seq x y z
N ARG A 1 -12.22 -24.66 30.25
CA ARG A 1 -13.03 -25.07 29.08
C ARG A 1 -13.96 -23.92 28.71
N LEU A 2 -13.95 -23.52 27.44
CA LEU A 2 -14.92 -22.58 26.90
C LEU A 2 -16.29 -23.25 26.86
N LYS A 3 -17.32 -22.51 27.24
CA LYS A 3 -18.70 -23.00 27.27
C LYS A 3 -19.49 -22.43 26.10
N PRO A 4 -20.56 -23.10 25.61
CA PRO A 4 -21.50 -22.49 24.69
C PRO A 4 -22.05 -21.18 25.25
N ASN A 5 -22.31 -20.20 24.36
CA ASN A 5 -22.75 -18.85 24.73
C ASN A 5 -21.77 -18.09 25.66
N CYS A 6 -20.46 -18.31 25.48
CA CYS A 6 -19.44 -17.67 26.31
C CYS A 6 -19.13 -16.20 25.92
N ILE A 7 -19.55 -15.79 24.72
CA ILE A 7 -19.32 -14.41 24.23
C ILE A 7 -20.58 -13.60 24.50
N ASN A 8 -20.45 -12.56 25.30
CA ASN A 8 -21.51 -11.59 25.52
C ASN A 8 -21.40 -10.43 24.53
N ASN A 9 -20.19 -9.96 24.27
CA ASN A 9 -19.93 -8.85 23.38
C ASN A 9 -18.47 -8.89 22.89
N LEU A 10 -18.23 -8.48 21.65
CA LEU A 10 -16.91 -8.23 21.08
C LEU A 10 -16.83 -6.73 20.78
N VAL A 11 -15.87 -6.05 21.37
CA VAL A 11 -15.68 -4.62 21.21
C VAL A 11 -14.29 -4.35 20.67
N ILE A 12 -14.22 -3.58 19.60
CA ILE A 12 -12.97 -3.08 19.05
C ILE A 12 -12.64 -1.78 19.79
N VAL A 13 -11.44 -1.73 20.37
CA VAL A 13 -10.99 -0.58 21.16
C VAL A 13 -9.63 -0.11 20.65
N ASP A 14 -9.50 1.18 20.47
CA ASP A 14 -8.24 1.83 20.09
C ASP A 14 -7.24 1.80 21.25
N ARG A 15 -5.94 1.72 20.94
CA ARG A 15 -4.84 1.74 21.90
C ARG A 15 -4.88 2.94 22.85
N THR A 16 -5.35 4.08 22.40
CA THR A 16 -5.44 5.31 23.20
C THR A 16 -6.40 5.20 24.37
N ARG A 17 -7.33 4.26 24.32
CA ARG A 17 -8.33 4.01 25.37
C ARG A 17 -7.89 2.91 26.35
N PHE A 18 -6.82 2.20 26.07
CA PHE A 18 -6.24 1.16 26.94
C PHE A 18 -4.94 1.65 27.53
N ILE A 19 -4.92 1.81 28.84
CA ILE A 19 -3.75 2.26 29.58
C ILE A 19 -3.15 1.03 30.28
N PRO A 20 -1.89 0.66 29.99
CA PRO A 20 -1.25 -0.44 30.70
C PRO A 20 -1.12 -0.08 32.19
N THR A 21 -1.54 -0.99 33.04
CA THR A 21 -1.49 -0.86 34.51
C THR A 21 -0.97 -2.17 35.09
N GLY A 22 -0.24 -2.09 36.19
CA GLY A 22 0.28 -3.26 36.86
C GLY A 22 1.70 -3.61 36.45
N GLU A 23 2.15 -4.77 36.91
CA GLU A 23 3.50 -5.27 36.71
C GLU A 23 3.62 -5.92 35.29
N ILE A 24 4.84 -5.94 34.82
CA ILE A 24 5.18 -6.61 33.59
C ILE A 24 5.33 -8.10 33.87
N ASN A 25 4.77 -8.94 33.03
CA ASN A 25 4.95 -10.36 33.11
C ASN A 25 6.40 -10.73 32.72
N MET A 26 7.19 -11.15 33.71
CA MET A 26 8.58 -11.54 33.50
C MET A 26 8.77 -13.07 33.48
N ASP A 27 7.69 -13.86 33.46
CA ASP A 27 7.76 -15.32 33.33
C ASP A 27 8.08 -15.70 31.86
N PRO A 28 9.27 -16.28 31.59
CA PRO A 28 9.66 -16.67 30.23
C PRO A 28 8.78 -17.77 29.60
N LEU A 29 8.04 -18.52 30.44
CA LEU A 29 7.13 -19.57 29.97
C LEU A 29 5.72 -19.03 29.63
N SER A 30 5.46 -17.79 30.02
CA SER A 30 4.18 -17.15 29.72
C SER A 30 4.11 -16.68 28.25
N PRO A 31 3.00 -16.92 27.55
CA PRO A 31 2.78 -16.34 26.22
C PRO A 31 2.68 -14.80 26.24
N TYR A 32 2.58 -14.21 27.43
CA TYR A 32 2.51 -12.76 27.64
C TYR A 32 3.81 -12.18 28.21
N TYR A 33 4.91 -12.91 28.07
CA TYR A 33 6.23 -12.44 28.54
C TYR A 33 6.56 -11.06 27.96
N GLY A 34 6.98 -10.16 28.84
CA GLY A 34 7.36 -8.80 28.48
C GLY A 34 6.20 -7.82 28.29
N PHE A 35 4.96 -8.25 28.53
CA PHE A 35 3.79 -7.39 28.45
C PHE A 35 3.18 -7.13 29.82
N PRO A 36 2.50 -5.97 30.01
CA PRO A 36 1.73 -5.70 31.22
C PRO A 36 0.62 -6.74 31.43
N GLU A 37 0.46 -7.20 32.69
CA GLU A 37 -0.60 -8.18 32.98
C GLU A 37 -1.99 -7.59 32.93
N TYR A 38 -2.13 -6.32 33.30
CA TYR A 38 -3.42 -5.65 33.36
C TYR A 38 -3.43 -4.36 32.56
N TYR A 39 -4.57 -4.06 32.05
CA TYR A 39 -4.86 -2.82 31.32
C TYR A 39 -6.13 -2.20 31.88
N GLN A 40 -6.17 -0.89 31.93
CA GLN A 40 -7.34 -0.11 32.35
C GLN A 40 -7.94 0.63 31.15
N LEU A 41 -9.26 0.52 31.00
CA LEU A 41 -9.96 1.27 29.99
C LEU A 41 -10.09 2.73 30.45
N ALA A 42 -9.75 3.69 29.60
CA ALA A 42 -9.88 5.10 29.89
C ALA A 42 -11.32 5.45 30.29
N GLY A 43 -11.47 6.12 31.43
CA GLY A 43 -12.77 6.44 32.03
C GLY A 43 -13.41 5.34 32.86
N SER A 44 -12.71 4.20 33.08
CA SER A 44 -13.16 3.12 33.94
C SER A 44 -12.08 2.81 35.00
N THR A 45 -12.50 2.41 36.18
CA THR A 45 -11.60 1.94 37.24
C THR A 45 -11.32 0.43 37.15
N LYS A 46 -11.99 -0.27 36.21
CA LYS A 46 -11.88 -1.71 36.06
C LYS A 46 -10.59 -2.07 35.32
N GLN A 47 -9.83 -2.99 35.90
CA GLN A 47 -8.68 -3.59 35.25
C GLN A 47 -9.09 -4.84 34.48
N ILE A 48 -8.51 -4.99 33.30
CA ILE A 48 -8.76 -6.10 32.39
C ILE A 48 -7.44 -6.83 32.21
N HIS A 49 -7.42 -8.13 32.48
CA HIS A 49 -6.24 -8.96 32.28
C HIS A 49 -5.92 -9.12 30.80
N CYS A 50 -4.64 -9.16 30.42
CA CYS A 50 -4.15 -9.25 29.04
C CYS A 50 -4.74 -10.43 28.24
N SER A 51 -5.13 -11.54 28.88
CA SER A 51 -5.77 -12.68 28.24
C SER A 51 -7.21 -12.43 27.73
N ARG A 52 -7.78 -11.27 28.03
CA ARG A 52 -9.16 -10.92 27.64
C ARG A 52 -9.26 -10.12 26.36
N PHE A 53 -8.14 -9.80 25.73
CA PHE A 53 -8.14 -9.10 24.46
C PHE A 53 -7.10 -9.69 23.52
N LEU A 54 -7.37 -9.55 22.24
CA LEU A 54 -6.46 -9.86 21.16
C LEU A 54 -5.82 -8.56 20.69
N ARG A 55 -4.51 -8.56 20.53
CA ARG A 55 -3.77 -7.40 20.09
C ARG A 55 -3.42 -7.56 18.63
N PHE A 56 -3.88 -6.64 17.81
CA PHE A 56 -3.43 -6.48 16.44
C PHE A 56 -2.41 -5.35 16.46
N GLU A 57 -1.16 -5.71 16.25
CA GLU A 57 -0.03 -4.80 16.38
C GLU A 57 0.38 -4.26 15.00
N GLY A 58 0.90 -3.04 14.98
CA GLY A 58 1.58 -2.48 13.80
C GLY A 58 3.05 -2.92 13.76
N THR A 59 3.95 -2.00 13.42
CA THR A 59 5.38 -2.29 13.38
C THR A 59 5.91 -2.64 14.75
N ARG A 60 6.42 -3.87 14.91
CA ARG A 60 6.98 -4.34 16.18
C ARG A 60 8.25 -3.58 16.52
N LEU A 61 8.33 -3.11 17.75
CA LEU A 61 9.48 -2.42 18.29
C LEU A 61 10.34 -3.34 19.14
N PRO A 62 11.65 -3.08 19.26
CA PRO A 62 12.47 -3.68 20.31
C PRO A 62 11.90 -3.39 21.71
N MET A 63 12.12 -4.29 22.67
CA MET A 63 11.51 -4.24 24.01
C MET A 63 11.70 -2.88 24.72
N TYR A 64 12.86 -2.27 24.57
CA TYR A 64 13.15 -0.97 25.17
C TYR A 64 12.30 0.16 24.58
N GLU A 65 12.10 0.16 23.27
CA GLU A 65 11.26 1.17 22.59
C GLU A 65 9.76 0.91 22.85
N GLN A 66 9.35 -0.36 22.96
CA GLN A 66 7.99 -0.69 23.39
C GLN A 66 7.68 -0.13 24.77
N TRP A 67 8.62 -0.25 25.71
CA TRP A 67 8.48 0.32 27.05
C TRP A 67 8.24 1.83 27.00
N LYS A 68 9.00 2.57 26.20
CA LYS A 68 8.81 4.01 26.00
C LYS A 68 7.44 4.32 25.35
N ASN A 69 6.98 3.46 24.46
CA ASN A 69 5.70 3.60 23.75
C ASN A 69 4.53 2.92 24.50
N GLN A 70 4.63 2.84 25.83
CA GLN A 70 3.59 2.26 26.69
C GLN A 70 3.21 0.82 26.29
N TRP A 71 4.18 0.00 25.93
CA TRP A 71 4.01 -1.39 25.51
C TRP A 71 3.17 -1.60 24.24
N TYR A 72 3.05 -0.56 23.43
CA TYR A 72 2.42 -0.64 22.13
C TYR A 72 3.46 -0.62 21.01
N SER A 73 3.10 -1.25 19.92
CA SER A 73 3.84 -1.16 18.66
C SER A 73 3.76 0.24 18.07
N ASP A 74 4.65 0.54 17.15
CA ASP A 74 4.72 1.84 16.52
C ASP A 74 3.73 1.96 15.35
N SER A 75 3.45 3.20 14.97
CA SER A 75 2.64 3.45 13.79
C SER A 75 3.44 3.19 12.52
N THR A 76 2.84 2.54 11.55
CA THR A 76 3.39 2.37 10.20
C THR A 76 3.64 3.71 9.48
N LEU A 77 3.06 4.80 10.00
CA LEU A 77 3.23 6.14 9.44
C LEU A 77 4.48 6.89 9.96
N ILE A 78 5.15 6.39 11.00
CA ILE A 78 6.33 7.09 11.56
C ILE A 78 7.48 7.20 10.56
N PRO A 79 7.84 6.15 9.79
CA PRO A 79 8.87 6.28 8.77
C PRO A 79 8.54 7.31 7.69
N LEU A 80 7.24 7.56 7.46
CA LEU A 80 6.77 8.53 6.49
C LEU A 80 6.98 9.98 6.91
N ARG A 81 7.01 10.27 8.20
CA ARG A 81 7.05 11.64 8.72
C ARG A 81 8.19 12.45 8.11
N THR A 82 9.41 11.94 8.25
CA THR A 82 10.60 12.63 7.72
C THR A 82 10.53 12.78 6.19
N THR A 83 10.05 11.76 5.49
CA THR A 83 9.92 11.80 4.03
C THR A 83 8.87 12.81 3.57
N MET A 84 7.75 12.90 4.30
CA MET A 84 6.71 13.89 4.05
C MET A 84 7.17 15.31 4.34
N ASP A 85 7.91 15.51 5.44
CA ASP A 85 8.48 16.82 5.77
C ASP A 85 9.46 17.28 4.68
N ASN A 86 10.32 16.39 4.19
CA ASN A 86 11.25 16.68 3.09
C ASN A 86 10.51 16.96 1.78
N PHE A 87 9.47 16.20 1.45
CA PHE A 87 8.62 16.45 0.28
C PHE A 87 7.94 17.83 0.37
N HIS A 88 7.39 18.15 1.53
CA HIS A 88 6.73 19.43 1.75
C HIS A 88 7.71 20.61 1.55
N LEU A 89 8.92 20.50 2.12
CA LEU A 89 9.97 21.49 1.93
C LEU A 89 10.38 21.60 0.46
N ALA A 90 10.57 20.48 -0.23
CA ALA A 90 10.92 20.47 -1.65
C ALA A 90 9.82 21.11 -2.52
N ALA A 91 8.55 20.82 -2.22
CA ALA A 91 7.40 21.41 -2.92
C ALA A 91 7.30 22.92 -2.68
N GLN A 92 7.54 23.38 -1.46
CA GLN A 92 7.57 24.82 -1.13
C GLN A 92 8.71 25.52 -1.87
N ASN A 93 9.92 24.96 -1.85
CA ASN A 93 11.07 25.52 -2.57
C ASN A 93 10.83 25.54 -4.09
N ALA A 94 10.22 24.48 -4.63
CA ALA A 94 9.83 24.46 -6.04
C ALA A 94 8.82 25.57 -6.39
N ALA A 95 7.83 25.82 -5.53
CA ALA A 95 6.88 26.91 -5.72
C ALA A 95 7.55 28.28 -5.67
N GLN A 96 8.53 28.48 -4.78
CA GLN A 96 9.32 29.71 -4.73
C GLN A 96 10.19 29.88 -5.98
N LEU A 97 10.87 28.80 -6.43
CA LEU A 97 11.65 28.83 -7.67
C LEU A 97 10.79 29.20 -8.88
N VAL A 98 9.54 28.72 -8.93
CA VAL A 98 8.61 29.10 -10.00
C VAL A 98 8.27 30.59 -9.94
N GLN A 99 8.08 31.15 -8.73
CA GLN A 99 7.84 32.59 -8.55
C GLN A 99 9.04 33.43 -8.93
N GLU A 100 10.24 32.96 -8.65
CA GLU A 100 11.52 33.62 -8.96
C GLU A 100 12.06 33.28 -10.35
N ALA A 101 11.38 32.36 -11.07
CA ALA A 101 11.83 31.91 -12.40
C ALA A 101 11.92 33.03 -13.44
N VAL A 102 11.18 34.09 -13.23
CA VAL A 102 11.18 35.27 -14.07
C VAL A 102 11.51 36.49 -13.22
N VAL A 103 12.74 36.96 -13.31
CA VAL A 103 13.17 38.15 -12.63
C VAL A 103 13.32 39.30 -13.64
N ASP A 104 12.58 40.34 -13.42
CA ASP A 104 12.71 41.57 -14.20
C ASP A 104 13.91 42.38 -13.69
N VAL A 105 14.83 42.61 -14.56
CA VAL A 105 16.00 43.45 -14.28
C VAL A 105 15.85 44.78 -15.00
N VAL A 106 15.80 45.86 -14.23
CA VAL A 106 15.77 47.22 -14.76
C VAL A 106 17.07 47.89 -14.37
N THR A 107 17.84 48.27 -15.37
CA THR A 107 19.07 49.02 -15.15
C THR A 107 18.76 50.52 -15.19
N VAL A 108 19.05 51.23 -14.10
CA VAL A 108 18.79 52.66 -13.93
C VAL A 108 20.13 53.36 -13.78
N GLU A 109 20.40 54.35 -14.63
CA GLU A 109 21.60 55.14 -14.55
C GLU A 109 21.61 56.02 -13.30
N GLY A 110 22.69 56.02 -12.55
CA GLY A 110 22.84 56.85 -11.33
C GLY A 110 21.97 56.38 -10.14
N LEU A 111 21.47 55.16 -10.12
CA LEU A 111 20.61 54.63 -9.04
C LEU A 111 21.25 54.83 -7.66
N GLN A 112 22.57 54.61 -7.54
CA GLN A 112 23.28 54.74 -6.27
C GLN A 112 23.25 56.19 -5.73
N SER A 113 23.34 57.17 -6.60
CA SER A 113 23.27 58.60 -6.21
C SER A 113 21.82 58.97 -5.81
N LEU A 114 20.83 58.41 -6.46
CA LEU A 114 19.41 58.63 -6.11
C LEU A 114 19.05 58.04 -4.76
N LEU A 115 19.61 56.90 -4.40
CA LEU A 115 19.37 56.23 -3.10
C LEU A 115 20.07 56.89 -1.92
N THR A 116 21.00 57.84 -2.15
CA THR A 116 21.69 58.54 -1.06
C THR A 116 20.80 59.54 -0.33
N SER A 117 19.71 59.99 -0.94
CA SER A 117 18.75 60.92 -0.31
C SER A 117 17.42 60.25 0.01
N PRO A 118 16.79 60.53 1.16
CA PRO A 118 15.47 59.97 1.51
C PRO A 118 14.36 60.27 0.50
N GLN A 119 14.45 61.43 -0.15
CA GLN A 119 13.50 61.83 -1.18
C GLN A 119 13.70 61.04 -2.47
N GLY A 120 14.96 60.76 -2.84
CA GLY A 120 15.32 59.94 -4.00
C GLY A 120 14.87 58.49 -3.82
N GLU A 121 15.07 57.92 -2.62
CA GLU A 121 14.60 56.59 -2.28
C GLU A 121 13.09 56.46 -2.46
N GLN A 122 12.32 57.41 -1.92
CA GLN A 122 10.87 57.45 -2.06
C GLN A 122 10.39 57.55 -3.52
N ALA A 123 11.11 58.37 -4.31
CA ALA A 123 10.78 58.52 -5.73
C ALA A 123 11.03 57.22 -6.52
N VAL A 124 12.16 56.54 -6.26
CA VAL A 124 12.50 55.27 -6.86
C VAL A 124 11.47 54.22 -6.47
N MET A 125 11.11 54.10 -5.18
CA MET A 125 10.09 53.14 -4.70
C MET A 125 8.71 53.37 -5.31
N LYS A 126 8.30 54.65 -5.42
CA LYS A 126 7.02 55.00 -6.05
C LYS A 126 7.00 54.63 -7.52
N ARG A 127 8.10 54.85 -8.24
CA ARG A 127 8.26 54.51 -9.64
C ARG A 127 8.16 53.00 -9.84
N PHE A 128 8.89 52.18 -9.09
CA PHE A 128 8.85 50.73 -9.20
C PHE A 128 7.47 50.16 -8.85
N ARG A 129 6.79 50.74 -7.88
CA ARG A 129 5.40 50.35 -7.58
C ARG A 129 4.46 50.63 -8.77
N MET A 130 4.60 51.80 -9.42
CA MET A 130 3.82 52.12 -10.62
C MET A 130 4.16 51.18 -11.78
N MET A 131 5.44 50.90 -12.02
CA MET A 131 5.87 49.98 -13.08
C MET A 131 5.30 48.57 -12.86
N LYS A 132 5.35 48.06 -11.64
CA LYS A 132 4.74 46.76 -11.27
C LYS A 132 3.22 46.74 -11.53
N LEU A 133 2.55 47.82 -11.18
CA LEU A 133 1.07 47.93 -11.37
C LEU A 133 0.71 48.01 -12.86
N MET A 134 1.46 48.76 -13.64
CA MET A 134 1.25 48.90 -15.09
C MET A 134 1.56 47.60 -15.83
N LYS A 135 2.65 46.93 -15.48
CA LYS A 135 2.97 45.60 -16.03
C LYS A 135 1.90 44.57 -15.71
N SER A 136 1.40 44.56 -14.45
CA SER A 136 0.37 43.59 -14.00
C SER A 136 -1.00 43.88 -14.58
N SER A 137 -1.41 45.14 -14.72
CA SER A 137 -2.79 45.49 -15.12
C SER A 137 -2.94 45.77 -16.62
N PHE A 138 -1.87 46.27 -17.28
CA PHE A 138 -1.98 46.72 -18.66
C PHE A 138 -0.98 46.05 -19.62
N ASN A 139 -0.11 45.17 -19.11
CA ASN A 139 0.99 44.55 -19.89
C ASN A 139 1.91 45.57 -20.58
N VAL A 140 2.03 46.77 -20.03
CA VAL A 140 2.84 47.88 -20.57
C VAL A 140 3.94 48.17 -19.59
N LEU A 141 5.19 48.28 -20.10
CA LEU A 141 6.35 48.71 -19.33
C LEU A 141 6.78 50.08 -19.86
N MET A 142 6.82 51.07 -19.00
CA MET A 142 7.33 52.41 -19.32
C MET A 142 8.76 52.58 -18.77
N LEU A 143 9.69 52.78 -19.66
CA LEU A 143 11.09 52.99 -19.37
C LEU A 143 11.54 54.37 -19.82
N ASP A 144 12.54 54.93 -19.12
CA ASP A 144 13.19 56.12 -19.59
C ASP A 144 14.19 55.75 -20.71
N LYS A 145 14.58 56.73 -21.50
CA LYS A 145 15.47 56.54 -22.64
C LYS A 145 16.84 55.95 -22.28
N THR A 146 17.25 56.12 -21.02
CA THR A 146 18.52 55.65 -20.46
C THR A 146 18.39 54.33 -19.67
N GLU A 147 17.19 53.80 -19.54
CA GLU A 147 16.93 52.58 -18.80
C GLU A 147 16.88 51.36 -19.73
N GLU A 148 17.52 50.30 -19.29
CA GLU A 148 17.49 49.01 -19.97
C GLU A 148 16.64 48.01 -19.16
N TYR A 149 15.78 47.30 -19.86
CA TYR A 149 14.97 46.20 -19.31
C TYR A 149 15.43 44.87 -19.87
N SER A 150 15.69 43.93 -18.99
CA SER A 150 15.96 42.55 -19.36
C SER A 150 15.21 41.61 -18.44
N THR A 151 14.80 40.50 -18.97
CA THR A 151 14.16 39.45 -18.18
C THR A 151 15.12 38.28 -18.06
N LYS A 152 15.46 37.92 -16.84
CA LYS A 152 16.25 36.71 -16.57
C LYS A 152 15.29 35.59 -16.25
N THR A 153 15.34 34.50 -17.03
CA THR A 153 14.59 33.32 -16.79
C THR A 153 15.48 32.21 -16.26
N VAL A 154 15.07 31.58 -15.19
CA VAL A 154 15.75 30.41 -14.63
C VAL A 154 15.10 29.16 -15.22
N ALA A 155 15.91 28.24 -15.74
CA ALA A 155 15.40 26.97 -16.24
C ALA A 155 14.95 26.10 -15.06
N LEU A 156 13.67 25.69 -15.09
CA LEU A 156 13.06 24.83 -14.08
C LEU A 156 13.16 23.34 -14.45
N ASN A 157 14.13 22.99 -15.31
CA ASN A 157 14.35 21.62 -15.74
C ASN A 157 14.71 20.74 -14.53
N GLY A 158 14.10 19.57 -14.44
CA GLY A 158 14.36 18.63 -13.35
C GLY A 158 13.51 18.82 -12.08
N VAL A 159 12.83 19.96 -11.89
CA VAL A 159 11.96 20.14 -10.71
C VAL A 159 10.83 19.13 -10.70
N LYS A 160 10.25 18.84 -11.87
CA LYS A 160 9.22 17.79 -12.02
C LYS A 160 9.78 16.44 -11.60
N ASP A 161 10.94 16.06 -12.07
CA ASP A 161 11.55 14.76 -11.79
C ASP A 161 11.90 14.62 -10.31
N LEU A 162 12.39 15.70 -9.69
CA LEU A 162 12.63 15.73 -8.24
C LEU A 162 11.35 15.47 -7.42
N ILE A 163 10.25 16.14 -7.76
CA ILE A 163 8.95 15.94 -7.09
C ILE A 163 8.46 14.51 -7.27
N TRP A 164 8.58 13.96 -8.49
CA TRP A 164 8.22 12.56 -8.77
C TRP A 164 9.06 11.58 -7.95
N GLU A 165 10.34 11.84 -7.79
CA GLU A 165 11.21 10.99 -6.99
C GLU A 165 10.83 11.00 -5.51
N TYR A 166 10.50 12.15 -4.93
CA TYR A 166 9.97 12.21 -3.57
C TYR A 166 8.67 11.41 -3.41
N LEU A 167 7.76 11.49 -4.39
CA LEU A 167 6.51 10.72 -4.35
C LEU A 167 6.77 9.20 -4.43
N ARG A 168 7.76 8.77 -5.20
CA ARG A 168 8.20 7.36 -5.24
C ARG A 168 8.78 6.91 -3.90
N VAL A 169 9.60 7.74 -3.27
CA VAL A 169 10.15 7.45 -1.94
C VAL A 169 9.05 7.35 -0.89
N ILE A 170 8.02 8.20 -0.95
CA ILE A 170 6.85 8.12 -0.09
C ILE A 170 6.10 6.79 -0.32
N ALA A 171 5.85 6.43 -1.57
CA ALA A 171 5.19 5.16 -1.92
C ALA A 171 5.99 3.95 -1.39
N ALA A 172 7.31 3.96 -1.54
CA ALA A 172 8.19 2.93 -1.01
C ALA A 172 8.16 2.86 0.52
N ALA A 173 8.12 3.99 1.22
CA ALA A 173 8.05 4.04 2.68
C ALA A 173 6.71 3.49 3.23
N VAL A 174 5.62 3.59 2.44
CA VAL A 174 4.32 2.96 2.77
C VAL A 174 4.31 1.47 2.41
N GLY A 175 5.24 1.00 1.58
CA GLY A 175 5.23 -0.35 1.04
C GLY A 175 4.18 -0.57 -0.07
N VAL A 176 3.69 0.51 -0.69
CA VAL A 176 2.74 0.45 -1.82
C VAL A 176 3.47 0.79 -3.10
N PRO A 177 3.35 -0.01 -4.18
CA PRO A 177 3.97 0.31 -5.45
C PRO A 177 3.56 1.71 -5.95
N ALA A 178 4.51 2.47 -6.49
CA ALA A 178 4.27 3.82 -6.99
C ALA A 178 3.18 3.85 -8.07
N THR A 179 3.09 2.82 -8.90
CA THR A 179 2.05 2.64 -9.91
C THR A 179 0.64 2.62 -9.32
N ARG A 180 0.48 2.03 -8.14
CA ARG A 180 -0.79 2.00 -7.40
C ARG A 180 -1.02 3.26 -6.59
N PHE A 181 0.01 3.70 -5.88
CA PHE A 181 -0.09 4.86 -4.99
C PHE A 181 -0.35 6.16 -5.75
N LEU A 182 0.32 6.35 -6.89
CA LEU A 182 0.23 7.56 -7.70
C LEU A 182 -0.73 7.40 -8.90
N SER A 183 -1.30 6.21 -9.11
CA SER A 183 -2.04 5.86 -10.33
C SER A 183 -1.27 6.20 -11.61
N ALA A 184 0.06 6.09 -11.56
CA ALA A 184 0.96 6.40 -12.65
C ALA A 184 1.23 5.16 -13.49
N SER A 185 1.45 5.35 -14.80
CA SER A 185 1.93 4.26 -15.64
C SER A 185 3.34 3.83 -15.21
N PRO A 186 3.65 2.52 -15.27
CA PRO A 186 5.00 2.05 -14.99
C PRO A 186 6.01 2.67 -15.97
N ASP A 187 7.18 3.04 -15.45
CA ASP A 187 8.28 3.52 -16.29
C ASP A 187 9.00 2.32 -16.93
N GLY A 188 9.23 2.38 -18.22
CA GLY A 188 10.04 1.40 -18.96
C GLY A 188 9.31 0.71 -20.12
N MET A 189 10.09 0.20 -21.06
CA MET A 189 9.62 -0.30 -22.37
C MET A 189 8.77 -1.60 -22.31
N ASN A 190 8.83 -2.35 -21.17
CA ASN A 190 8.06 -3.57 -20.90
C ASN A 190 7.37 -3.54 -19.53
N ALA A 191 7.15 -2.36 -18.97
CA ALA A 191 6.61 -2.23 -17.63
C ALA A 191 5.07 -2.40 -17.66
N THR A 192 4.60 -3.62 -17.46
CA THR A 192 3.16 -3.90 -17.31
C THR A 192 2.63 -3.57 -15.91
N GLY A 193 3.54 -3.31 -14.96
CA GLY A 193 3.20 -3.16 -13.54
C GLY A 193 2.79 -4.47 -12.86
N GLU A 194 2.81 -5.59 -13.58
CA GLU A 194 2.40 -6.90 -13.06
C GLU A 194 3.36 -7.42 -11.99
N SER A 195 4.67 -7.22 -12.19
CA SER A 195 5.68 -7.58 -11.20
C SER A 195 5.50 -6.80 -9.89
N ASP A 196 5.25 -5.50 -9.99
CA ASP A 196 4.99 -4.65 -8.83
C ASP A 196 3.73 -5.08 -8.09
N LEU A 197 2.68 -5.43 -8.85
CA LEU A 197 1.43 -5.92 -8.30
C LEU A 197 1.62 -7.25 -7.58
N ASN A 198 2.36 -8.19 -8.16
CA ASN A 198 2.65 -9.49 -7.56
C ASN A 198 3.45 -9.35 -6.27
N ASN A 199 4.49 -8.52 -6.26
CA ASN A 199 5.27 -8.20 -5.06
C ASN A 199 4.38 -7.61 -3.95
N TYR A 200 3.45 -6.74 -4.32
CA TYR A 200 2.50 -6.15 -3.37
C TYR A 200 1.49 -7.16 -2.83
N ILE A 201 1.00 -8.06 -3.68
CA ILE A 201 0.13 -9.18 -3.25
C ILE A 201 0.85 -10.07 -2.26
N ASP A 202 2.12 -10.40 -2.53
CA ASP A 202 2.91 -11.25 -1.65
C ASP A 202 3.20 -10.57 -0.30
N LEU A 203 3.45 -9.26 -0.29
CA LEU A 203 3.54 -8.47 0.94
C LEU A 203 2.24 -8.54 1.75
N LEU A 204 1.09 -8.31 1.10
CA LEU A 204 -0.21 -8.36 1.78
C LEU A 204 -0.54 -9.74 2.32
N LYS A 205 -0.23 -10.81 1.57
CA LYS A 205 -0.36 -12.19 2.06
C LYS A 205 0.55 -12.44 3.26
N GLY A 206 1.77 -11.93 3.21
CA GLY A 206 2.70 -11.99 4.35
C GLY A 206 2.10 -11.36 5.61
N ILE A 207 1.50 -10.18 5.50
CA ILE A 207 0.82 -9.49 6.59
C ILE A 207 -0.37 -10.32 7.09
N GLN A 208 -1.22 -10.87 6.20
CA GLN A 208 -2.35 -11.73 6.57
C GLN A 208 -1.87 -12.92 7.42
N HIS A 209 -0.85 -13.64 6.97
CA HIS A 209 -0.38 -14.84 7.66
C HIS A 209 0.42 -14.57 8.92
N VAL A 210 1.23 -13.51 8.94
CA VAL A 210 2.10 -13.23 10.11
C VAL A 210 1.36 -12.48 11.21
N GLU A 211 0.53 -11.50 10.85
CA GLU A 211 -0.08 -10.61 11.83
C GLU A 211 -1.50 -11.02 12.24
N TYR A 212 -2.26 -11.60 11.29
CA TYR A 212 -3.67 -11.87 11.54
C TYR A 212 -3.97 -13.32 11.89
N ASP A 213 -3.36 -14.32 11.22
CA ASP A 213 -3.74 -15.74 11.40
C ASP A 213 -3.62 -16.19 12.85
N GLY A 214 -2.57 -15.81 13.55
CA GLY A 214 -2.36 -16.19 14.94
C GLY A 214 -3.45 -15.68 15.88
N ASN A 215 -3.84 -14.43 15.74
CA ASN A 215 -4.89 -13.80 16.54
C ASN A 215 -6.28 -14.31 16.15
N LEU A 216 -6.52 -14.49 14.85
CA LEU A 216 -7.79 -15.03 14.34
C LEU A 216 -7.99 -16.47 14.76
N ALA A 217 -6.96 -17.31 14.77
CA ALA A 217 -7.04 -18.68 15.27
C ALA A 217 -7.48 -18.77 16.75
N ILE A 218 -7.14 -17.79 17.56
CA ILE A 218 -7.60 -17.69 18.95
C ILE A 218 -9.10 -17.32 18.97
N LEU A 219 -9.47 -16.31 18.16
CA LEU A 219 -10.86 -15.87 18.04
C LEU A 219 -11.76 -17.00 17.52
N ASP A 220 -11.30 -17.75 16.53
CA ASP A 220 -12.02 -18.87 15.95
C ASP A 220 -12.36 -19.95 17.00
N LYS A 221 -11.40 -20.30 17.85
CA LYS A 221 -11.64 -21.24 18.96
C LYS A 221 -12.73 -20.74 19.91
N ILE A 222 -12.78 -19.43 20.14
CA ILE A 222 -13.80 -18.82 21.01
C ILE A 222 -15.16 -18.83 20.32
N VAL A 223 -15.20 -18.50 19.02
CA VAL A 223 -16.42 -18.51 18.20
C VAL A 223 -16.96 -19.93 18.05
N GLN A 224 -16.11 -20.91 17.75
CA GLN A 224 -16.48 -22.33 17.68
C GLN A 224 -17.11 -22.81 18.98
N ALA A 225 -16.49 -22.46 20.12
CA ALA A 225 -17.03 -22.82 21.42
C ALA A 225 -18.38 -22.14 21.72
N HIS A 226 -18.54 -20.88 21.31
CA HIS A 226 -19.78 -20.14 21.50
C HIS A 226 -20.95 -20.76 20.75
N PHE A 227 -20.76 -21.07 19.47
CA PHE A 227 -21.79 -21.62 18.59
C PHE A 227 -21.87 -23.15 18.63
N GLY A 228 -20.94 -23.82 19.31
CA GLY A 228 -20.89 -25.30 19.37
C GLY A 228 -20.50 -25.95 18.05
N ILE A 229 -19.83 -25.23 17.14
CA ILE A 229 -19.39 -25.72 15.83
C ILE A 229 -18.16 -26.62 16.04
N LYS A 230 -18.16 -27.84 15.48
CA LYS A 230 -17.03 -28.78 15.64
C LYS A 230 -15.88 -28.51 14.66
N GLU A 231 -16.23 -28.21 13.44
CA GLU A 231 -15.28 -27.95 12.37
C GLU A 231 -15.58 -26.60 11.72
N TYR A 232 -14.56 -25.79 11.57
CA TYR A 232 -14.62 -24.47 10.96
C TYR A 232 -13.33 -24.24 10.20
N SER A 233 -13.45 -23.94 8.94
CA SER A 233 -12.33 -23.54 8.09
C SER A 233 -12.74 -22.36 7.25
N TYR A 234 -11.81 -21.47 7.01
CA TYR A 234 -11.98 -20.37 6.08
C TYR A 234 -10.71 -20.19 5.27
N GLU A 235 -10.87 -19.59 4.12
CA GLU A 235 -9.78 -19.18 3.26
C GLU A 235 -9.83 -17.67 3.07
N TRP A 236 -8.67 -17.07 2.99
CA TRP A 236 -8.59 -15.64 2.69
C TRP A 236 -9.13 -15.37 1.29
N ASN A 237 -9.99 -14.37 1.16
CA ASN A 237 -10.43 -13.92 -0.15
C ASN A 237 -9.24 -13.45 -0.98
N CYS A 238 -9.30 -13.66 -2.29
CA CYS A 238 -8.27 -13.15 -3.19
C CYS A 238 -8.20 -11.62 -3.07
N ILE A 239 -7.01 -11.11 -2.77
CA ILE A 239 -6.79 -9.67 -2.52
C ILE A 239 -7.08 -8.86 -3.79
N PHE A 240 -6.68 -9.39 -4.94
CA PHE A 240 -7.01 -8.83 -6.25
C PHE A 240 -7.63 -9.93 -7.11
N PRO A 241 -8.93 -9.86 -7.37
CA PRO A 241 -9.55 -10.82 -8.27
C PRO A 241 -8.91 -10.68 -9.65
N GLU A 242 -8.57 -11.82 -10.24
CA GLU A 242 -8.10 -11.89 -11.61
C GLU A 242 -9.11 -11.18 -12.54
N SER A 243 -8.61 -10.48 -13.55
CA SER A 243 -9.49 -9.97 -14.59
C SER A 243 -10.19 -11.14 -15.30
N ALA A 244 -11.37 -10.91 -15.87
CA ALA A 244 -12.09 -11.94 -16.59
C ALA A 244 -11.21 -12.60 -17.67
N THR A 245 -10.36 -11.83 -18.33
CA THR A 245 -9.42 -12.30 -19.36
C THR A 245 -8.33 -13.20 -18.77
N GLN A 246 -7.73 -12.80 -17.67
CA GLN A 246 -6.69 -13.61 -16.98
C GLN A 246 -7.27 -14.91 -16.43
N LYS A 247 -8.47 -14.86 -15.88
CA LYS A 247 -9.20 -16.05 -15.42
C LYS A 247 -9.44 -17.01 -16.58
N GLN A 248 -9.92 -16.52 -17.71
CA GLN A 248 -10.17 -17.30 -18.91
C GLN A 248 -8.89 -17.92 -19.46
N GLU A 249 -7.79 -17.16 -19.54
CA GLU A 249 -6.49 -17.70 -19.98
C GLU A 249 -5.96 -18.80 -19.06
N ARG A 250 -6.10 -18.64 -17.76
CA ARG A 250 -5.70 -19.64 -16.77
C ARG A 250 -6.55 -20.91 -16.92
N GLU A 251 -7.85 -20.77 -17.07
CA GLU A 251 -8.78 -21.88 -17.26
C GLU A 251 -8.44 -22.62 -18.57
N CYS A 252 -8.20 -21.92 -19.67
CA CYS A 252 -7.78 -22.53 -20.93
C CYS A 252 -6.45 -23.29 -20.77
N LYS A 253 -5.43 -22.70 -20.15
CA LYS A 253 -4.13 -23.36 -19.91
C LYS A 253 -4.29 -24.61 -19.04
N LEU A 254 -5.16 -24.57 -18.03
CA LEU A 254 -5.43 -25.70 -17.17
C LEU A 254 -6.15 -26.82 -17.92
N ILE A 255 -7.14 -26.49 -18.74
CA ILE A 255 -7.85 -27.44 -19.61
C ILE A 255 -6.86 -28.11 -20.59
N ASP A 256 -6.00 -27.31 -21.23
CA ASP A 256 -5.00 -27.84 -22.17
C ASP A 256 -4.00 -28.77 -21.47
N SER A 257 -3.55 -28.41 -20.26
CA SER A 257 -2.63 -29.26 -19.48
C SER A 257 -3.27 -30.58 -19.05
N LEU A 258 -4.51 -30.52 -18.58
CA LEU A 258 -5.28 -31.72 -18.21
C LEU A 258 -5.56 -32.60 -19.42
N ALA A 259 -5.91 -32.03 -20.58
CA ALA A 259 -6.12 -32.76 -21.81
C ALA A 259 -4.84 -33.48 -22.27
N ARG A 260 -3.67 -32.82 -22.19
CA ARG A 260 -2.37 -33.45 -22.51
C ARG A 260 -2.04 -34.61 -21.57
N LEU A 261 -2.25 -34.45 -20.27
CA LEU A 261 -2.02 -35.50 -19.27
C LEU A 261 -2.95 -36.71 -19.48
N ALA A 262 -4.21 -36.44 -19.87
CA ALA A 262 -5.16 -37.50 -20.22
C ALA A 262 -4.75 -38.25 -21.50
N GLN A 263 -4.29 -37.55 -22.54
CA GLN A 263 -3.79 -38.14 -23.78
C GLN A 263 -2.53 -39.00 -23.56
N GLN A 264 -1.68 -38.61 -22.61
CA GLN A 264 -0.48 -39.37 -22.24
C GLN A 264 -0.78 -40.59 -21.34
N GLY A 265 -2.06 -40.77 -20.94
CA GLY A 265 -2.48 -41.84 -20.04
C GLY A 265 -2.04 -41.67 -18.58
N ALA A 266 -1.50 -40.49 -18.23
CA ALA A 266 -1.06 -40.17 -16.87
C ALA A 266 -2.23 -39.97 -15.90
N ILE A 267 -3.40 -39.56 -16.40
CA ILE A 267 -4.60 -39.29 -15.62
C ILE A 267 -5.80 -39.90 -16.33
N THR A 268 -6.73 -40.50 -15.58
CA THR A 268 -7.98 -41.04 -16.14
C THR A 268 -8.94 -39.88 -16.46
N ASN A 269 -9.82 -40.08 -17.45
CA ASN A 269 -10.84 -39.09 -17.81
C ASN A 269 -11.74 -38.72 -16.63
N ASP A 270 -12.03 -39.65 -15.74
CA ASP A 270 -12.82 -39.41 -14.53
C ASP A 270 -12.08 -38.50 -13.54
N ALA A 271 -10.76 -38.63 -13.43
CA ALA A 271 -9.93 -37.76 -12.60
C ALA A 271 -9.85 -36.33 -13.18
N VAL A 272 -9.74 -36.22 -14.51
CA VAL A 272 -9.79 -34.90 -15.20
C VAL A 272 -11.12 -34.20 -14.90
N TYR A 273 -12.20 -34.95 -14.97
CA TYR A 273 -13.54 -34.48 -14.70
C TYR A 273 -13.69 -33.91 -13.28
N LYS A 274 -13.26 -34.68 -12.29
CA LYS A 274 -13.26 -34.26 -10.89
C LYS A 274 -12.37 -33.01 -10.63
N LEU A 275 -11.26 -32.93 -11.32
CA LEU A 275 -10.36 -31.77 -11.21
C LEU A 275 -10.95 -30.51 -11.84
N MET A 276 -11.67 -30.62 -12.96
CA MET A 276 -12.35 -29.48 -13.59
C MET A 276 -13.50 -28.95 -12.72
N VAL A 277 -14.27 -29.84 -12.10
CA VAL A 277 -15.33 -29.48 -11.15
C VAL A 277 -14.72 -28.82 -9.91
N LYS A 278 -13.65 -29.41 -9.35
CA LYS A 278 -12.95 -28.83 -8.19
C LYS A 278 -12.31 -27.47 -8.48
N ALA A 279 -11.84 -27.26 -9.70
CA ALA A 279 -11.31 -25.97 -10.15
C ALA A 279 -12.41 -24.93 -10.47
N GLY A 280 -13.69 -25.30 -10.40
CA GLY A 280 -14.81 -24.41 -10.67
C GLY A 280 -14.94 -23.99 -12.14
N ILE A 281 -14.34 -24.76 -13.06
CA ILE A 281 -14.36 -24.46 -14.50
C ILE A 281 -15.69 -24.86 -15.12
N ALA A 282 -16.28 -25.95 -14.63
CA ALA A 282 -17.60 -26.41 -15.04
C ALA A 282 -18.33 -27.11 -13.90
N THR A 283 -19.64 -27.06 -13.92
CA THR A 283 -20.49 -27.79 -12.95
C THR A 283 -20.69 -29.24 -13.38
N GLU A 284 -21.02 -30.11 -12.42
CA GLU A 284 -21.34 -31.53 -12.72
C GLU A 284 -22.50 -31.65 -13.71
N GLU A 285 -23.44 -30.70 -13.72
CA GLU A 285 -24.57 -30.66 -14.63
C GLU A 285 -24.18 -30.30 -16.07
N GLU A 286 -23.21 -29.37 -16.24
CA GLU A 286 -22.74 -28.94 -17.56
C GLU A 286 -21.86 -29.98 -18.23
N LEU A 287 -21.08 -30.72 -17.45
CA LEU A 287 -20.18 -31.72 -18.02
C LEU A 287 -20.87 -33.02 -18.37
N GLY A 288 -22.02 -33.33 -17.78
CA GLY A 288 -22.72 -34.61 -17.98
C GLY A 288 -21.95 -35.81 -17.36
N LYS A 289 -22.30 -37.04 -17.67
CA LYS A 289 -21.53 -38.22 -17.22
C LYS A 289 -20.29 -38.42 -18.06
N ALA A 290 -19.13 -38.71 -17.41
CA ALA A 290 -17.89 -38.98 -18.10
C ALA A 290 -18.11 -40.09 -19.19
N PRO A 291 -17.67 -39.86 -20.45
CA PRO A 291 -17.84 -40.87 -21.48
C PRO A 291 -17.02 -42.14 -21.11
N PRO A 292 -17.54 -43.34 -21.35
CA PRO A 292 -16.82 -44.56 -21.05
C PRO A 292 -15.53 -44.65 -21.86
N MET A 293 -14.47 -45.15 -21.23
CA MET A 293 -13.20 -45.40 -21.92
C MET A 293 -13.45 -46.25 -23.15
N LYS A 294 -13.04 -45.79 -24.33
CA LYS A 294 -12.84 -46.67 -25.46
C LYS A 294 -11.66 -47.56 -25.13
N GLU A 295 -11.88 -48.83 -24.92
CA GLU A 295 -10.81 -49.80 -24.85
C GLU A 295 -9.97 -49.68 -26.13
N GLN A 296 -8.69 -49.43 -25.97
CA GLN A 296 -7.74 -49.47 -27.10
C GLN A 296 -7.75 -50.89 -27.60
N GLY A 297 -8.32 -51.07 -28.77
CA GLY A 297 -8.43 -52.37 -29.41
C GLY A 297 -7.06 -53.06 -29.49
N GLU A 298 -7.05 -54.29 -29.06
CA GLU A 298 -5.94 -55.21 -29.24
C GLU A 298 -5.36 -55.09 -30.67
N LYS A 299 -4.10 -54.87 -30.81
CA LYS A 299 -3.37 -55.05 -32.06
C LYS A 299 -3.51 -56.51 -32.44
N LYS A 300 -4.34 -56.79 -33.43
CA LYS A 300 -4.32 -58.08 -34.11
C LYS A 300 -2.98 -58.20 -34.80
N ASP A 301 -2.16 -59.08 -34.29
CA ASP A 301 -0.98 -59.59 -34.98
C ASP A 301 -1.46 -60.24 -36.29
N ASN A 302 -1.24 -59.62 -37.39
CA ASN A 302 -1.37 -60.19 -38.71
C ASN A 302 -0.20 -61.17 -38.93
N GLU A 303 -0.41 -62.41 -38.63
CA GLU A 303 0.33 -63.51 -39.19
C GLU A 303 0.30 -63.46 -40.71
N ASN A 304 1.45 -63.44 -41.31
CA ASN A 304 1.70 -63.45 -42.72
C ASN A 304 1.77 -64.96 -43.16
N PRO A 305 0.93 -65.43 -44.09
CA PRO A 305 1.19 -66.72 -44.73
C PRO A 305 1.85 -66.49 -46.09
N LYS A 306 3.04 -67.06 -46.15
CA LYS A 306 3.75 -67.56 -47.36
C LYS A 306 3.90 -66.61 -48.56
#